data_e7e83905009bd75ebb224bb1a7b44fd4
#
_entry.id   e7e83905009bd75ebb224bb1a7b44fd4
#
_cell.length_a   1.000
_cell.length_b   1.000
_cell.length_c   1.000
_cell.angle_alpha   90.00
_cell.angle_beta   90.00
_cell.angle_gamma   90.00
#
_symmetry.space_group_name_H-M   'P 1'
#
loop_
_entity.id
_entity.type
_entity.pdbx_description
1 polymer ?
#
loop_
_entity_poly.entity_id
_entity_poly.type
_entity_poly.pdbx_seq_one_letter_code
_entity_poly.pdbx_strand_id
1 'polypeptide(L)'
;NLFRKEKGGNPDKIKESERKRYHDENNVDKVIEYDDKWRKCIFELEELKKNINMINKEIGNKKKVDKNADVEDLKKKSLNIKDEIPKYQLKEKELLKERNKYISKIGNLLNIKVVCSDNEDNNKIVKTWGECKILPACEENDNSIHDNVVNSNNIKRETLNNEVDNKKKIKYYYHYDLLRKIGGANFKKGIQVAGHRGYYLTGAGFLLHNAILQYALNFLVNKKYIPVYPPFFMKKNIMEECAELDDFEETLYKIPSTSNSTLSSQQVSTSPTKISSQADIKDDTTCNSQKKTNIPSNEDLTRDDLFLIATSEQPLCALHKDETIESKRLPLKYAGFSSCFRKEAGAHGKDIRGILRVHQFDKVEQFCIALPQHSNKIHEEMIQTCEEFYQSLNIPYRIVSIVSGALNNAASIKYDLEGFFPTSNQYRELVSCSNCTDYQSINLNIRYSDSSIKINDLNKNTNLNDEMDSEYEHFLTNFNTENKYHVHLLNGTMVAAQRFLCCLLENYQNGEGIVVPEKLRPYMNNMDFIPFME
;
A
#
# COMPACT_ATOMS: atom_id res chain seq x y z
N ASN A 1 -13.11 -4.58 19.42
CA ASN A 1 -13.74 -3.80 20.49
C ASN A 1 -14.55 -2.61 19.98
N LEU A 2 -14.09 -1.86 18.95
CA LEU A 2 -14.79 -0.69 18.39
C LEU A 2 -16.27 -0.94 18.03
N PHE A 3 -16.60 -2.19 17.63
CA PHE A 3 -17.96 -2.62 17.29
C PHE A 3 -18.79 -3.08 18.50
N ARG A 4 -18.22 -3.14 19.72
CA ARG A 4 -18.87 -3.68 20.91
C ARG A 4 -19.23 -2.58 21.89
N LYS A 5 -20.53 -2.25 22.01
CA LYS A 5 -21.02 -1.22 22.94
C LYS A 5 -20.65 -1.52 24.41
N GLU A 6 -20.69 -2.80 24.79
CA GLU A 6 -20.34 -3.25 26.15
C GLU A 6 -18.85 -3.12 26.49
N LYS A 7 -18.00 -2.89 25.48
CA LYS A 7 -16.56 -2.60 25.64
C LYS A 7 -16.24 -1.12 25.41
N GLY A 8 -17.26 -0.25 25.37
CA GLY A 8 -17.12 1.18 25.10
C GLY A 8 -17.06 1.55 23.62
N GLY A 9 -17.22 0.58 22.70
CA GLY A 9 -17.26 0.83 21.26
C GLY A 9 -18.50 1.60 20.83
N ASN A 10 -18.40 2.31 19.70
CA ASN A 10 -19.49 3.09 19.12
C ASN A 10 -19.76 2.67 17.65
N PRO A 11 -20.57 1.59 17.43
CA PRO A 11 -20.94 1.16 16.09
C PRO A 11 -21.65 2.23 15.27
N ASP A 12 -22.41 3.11 15.93
CA ASP A 12 -23.19 4.15 15.24
C ASP A 12 -22.25 5.20 14.60
N LYS A 13 -21.13 5.53 15.26
CA LYS A 13 -20.05 6.39 14.70
C LYS A 13 -19.37 5.73 13.49
N ILE A 14 -19.17 4.41 13.53
CA ILE A 14 -18.59 3.66 12.41
C ILE A 14 -19.56 3.69 11.21
N LYS A 15 -20.86 3.43 11.45
CA LYS A 15 -21.89 3.52 10.41
C LYS A 15 -21.98 4.92 9.80
N GLU A 16 -21.88 5.96 10.62
CA GLU A 16 -21.85 7.35 10.13
C GLU A 16 -20.65 7.59 9.22
N SER A 17 -19.45 7.08 9.59
CA SER A 17 -18.26 7.16 8.75
C SER A 17 -18.44 6.42 7.43
N GLU A 18 -19.00 5.21 7.44
CA GLU A 18 -19.29 4.43 6.22
C GLU A 18 -20.29 5.15 5.29
N ARG A 19 -21.37 5.71 5.84
CA ARG A 19 -22.31 6.55 5.05
C ARG A 19 -21.63 7.74 4.40
N LYS A 20 -20.76 8.43 5.15
CA LYS A 20 -19.99 9.57 4.62
C LYS A 20 -18.97 9.16 3.57
N ARG A 21 -18.50 7.89 3.59
CA ARG A 21 -17.63 7.28 2.57
C ARG A 21 -18.40 6.75 1.35
N TYR A 22 -19.73 6.79 1.39
CA TYR A 22 -20.61 6.19 0.37
C TYR A 22 -20.46 4.66 0.30
N HIS A 23 -20.08 4.04 1.41
CA HIS A 23 -20.01 2.59 1.59
C HIS A 23 -21.30 2.02 2.17
N ASP A 24 -21.47 0.70 2.09
CA ASP A 24 -22.60 -0.01 2.67
C ASP A 24 -22.44 -0.15 4.20
N GLU A 25 -23.19 0.66 4.95
CA GLU A 25 -23.19 0.64 6.43
C GLU A 25 -23.69 -0.69 7.03
N ASN A 26 -24.42 -1.54 6.26
CA ASN A 26 -24.84 -2.85 6.71
C ASN A 26 -23.66 -3.80 6.99
N ASN A 27 -22.48 -3.54 6.42
CA ASN A 27 -21.27 -4.28 6.75
C ASN A 27 -20.95 -4.21 8.26
N VAL A 28 -21.24 -3.08 8.92
CA VAL A 28 -21.06 -2.91 10.37
C VAL A 28 -21.96 -3.86 11.16
N ASP A 29 -23.24 -3.99 10.75
CA ASP A 29 -24.17 -4.92 11.39
C ASP A 29 -23.75 -6.37 11.18
N LYS A 30 -23.25 -6.71 10.00
CA LYS A 30 -22.70 -8.03 9.72
C LYS A 30 -21.49 -8.36 10.58
N VAL A 31 -20.59 -7.41 10.79
CA VAL A 31 -19.45 -7.61 11.71
C VAL A 31 -19.96 -7.92 13.12
N ILE A 32 -20.93 -7.17 13.63
CA ILE A 32 -21.49 -7.38 14.97
C ILE A 32 -22.17 -8.76 15.04
N GLU A 33 -22.99 -9.12 14.07
CA GLU A 33 -23.68 -10.41 13.99
C GLU A 33 -22.70 -11.57 14.03
N TYR A 34 -21.65 -11.54 13.20
CA TYR A 34 -20.67 -12.62 13.13
C TYR A 34 -19.73 -12.63 14.35
N ASP A 35 -19.41 -11.48 14.95
CA ASP A 35 -18.65 -11.41 16.18
C ASP A 35 -19.42 -12.04 17.35
N ASP A 36 -20.73 -11.82 17.45
CA ASP A 36 -21.58 -12.43 18.47
C ASP A 36 -21.68 -13.95 18.29
N LYS A 37 -21.85 -14.41 17.06
CA LYS A 37 -21.86 -15.86 16.74
C LYS A 37 -20.52 -16.51 17.06
N TRP A 38 -19.41 -15.86 16.70
CA TRP A 38 -18.06 -16.33 16.97
C TRP A 38 -17.77 -16.42 18.47
N ARG A 39 -18.14 -15.40 19.26
CA ARG A 39 -17.98 -15.42 20.73
C ARG A 39 -18.78 -16.54 21.39
N LYS A 40 -20.03 -16.77 20.95
CA LYS A 40 -20.85 -17.89 21.43
C LYS A 40 -20.20 -19.23 21.12
N CYS A 41 -19.69 -19.40 19.90
CA CYS A 41 -19.01 -20.62 19.49
C CYS A 41 -17.72 -20.88 20.29
N ILE A 42 -16.94 -19.86 20.61
CA ILE A 42 -15.76 -19.99 21.48
C ILE A 42 -16.18 -20.42 22.90
N PHE A 43 -17.20 -19.78 23.45
CA PHE A 43 -17.70 -20.13 24.77
C PHE A 43 -18.13 -21.59 24.83
N GLU A 44 -18.91 -22.06 23.85
CA GLU A 44 -19.34 -23.48 23.75
C GLU A 44 -18.13 -24.43 23.61
N LEU A 45 -17.13 -24.06 22.82
CA LEU A 45 -15.89 -24.83 22.65
C LEU A 45 -15.07 -24.91 23.96
N GLU A 46 -14.99 -23.83 24.72
CA GLU A 46 -14.31 -23.82 26.03
C GLU A 46 -15.05 -24.67 27.07
N GLU A 47 -16.37 -24.61 27.08
CA GLU A 47 -17.20 -25.47 27.93
C GLU A 47 -17.01 -26.96 27.57
N LEU A 48 -16.97 -27.35 26.30
CA LEU A 48 -16.67 -28.71 25.87
C LEU A 48 -15.27 -29.16 26.34
N LYS A 49 -14.25 -28.30 26.21
CA LYS A 49 -12.89 -28.58 26.70
C LYS A 49 -12.84 -28.72 28.22
N LYS A 50 -13.58 -27.92 28.95
CA LYS A 50 -13.70 -28.01 30.41
C LYS A 50 -14.38 -29.29 30.83
N ASN A 51 -15.50 -29.66 30.19
CA ASN A 51 -16.26 -30.85 30.46
C ASN A 51 -15.44 -32.13 30.21
N ILE A 52 -14.69 -32.21 29.12
CA ILE A 52 -13.82 -33.37 28.85
C ILE A 52 -12.74 -33.52 29.90
N ASN A 53 -12.15 -32.40 30.39
CA ASN A 53 -11.15 -32.42 31.44
C ASN A 53 -11.75 -32.91 32.80
N MET A 54 -12.98 -32.48 33.12
CA MET A 54 -13.69 -32.96 34.32
C MET A 54 -13.98 -34.47 34.23
N ILE A 55 -14.52 -34.96 33.10
CA ILE A 55 -14.82 -36.38 32.90
C ILE A 55 -13.53 -37.23 33.00
N ASN A 56 -12.45 -36.77 32.36
CA ASN A 56 -11.16 -37.50 32.42
C ASN A 56 -10.60 -37.54 33.85
N LYS A 57 -10.76 -36.49 34.65
CA LYS A 57 -10.39 -36.43 36.06
C LYS A 57 -11.23 -37.39 36.89
N GLU A 58 -12.54 -37.48 36.63
CA GLU A 58 -13.45 -38.39 37.30
C GLU A 58 -13.13 -39.87 36.99
N ILE A 59 -12.88 -40.20 35.72
CA ILE A 59 -12.39 -41.53 35.31
C ILE A 59 -11.10 -41.89 36.04
N GLY A 60 -10.14 -40.95 36.08
CA GLY A 60 -8.88 -41.16 36.80
C GLY A 60 -9.05 -41.40 38.28
N ASN A 61 -9.95 -40.65 38.94
CA ASN A 61 -10.24 -40.81 40.37
C ASN A 61 -10.93 -42.17 40.67
N LYS A 62 -11.95 -42.56 39.88
CA LYS A 62 -12.62 -43.84 40.03
C LYS A 62 -11.66 -45.02 39.89
N LYS A 63 -10.77 -44.98 38.88
CA LYS A 63 -9.77 -46.04 38.65
C LYS A 63 -8.62 -46.04 39.68
N LYS A 64 -8.36 -44.95 40.36
CA LYS A 64 -7.42 -44.91 41.51
C LYS A 64 -7.98 -45.59 42.76
N VAL A 65 -9.30 -45.48 42.99
CA VAL A 65 -9.99 -46.11 44.14
C VAL A 65 -10.24 -47.60 43.88
N ASP A 66 -10.72 -47.93 42.68
CA ASP A 66 -10.95 -49.31 42.24
C ASP A 66 -10.51 -49.46 40.78
N LYS A 67 -9.52 -50.34 40.53
CA LYS A 67 -9.00 -50.62 39.19
C LYS A 67 -10.03 -51.20 38.25
N ASN A 68 -11.07 -51.92 38.79
CA ASN A 68 -12.14 -52.56 38.07
C ASN A 68 -13.42 -51.72 38.04
N ALA A 69 -13.42 -50.50 38.53
CA ALA A 69 -14.58 -49.61 38.50
C ALA A 69 -15.14 -49.47 37.08
N ASP A 70 -16.44 -49.61 36.96
CA ASP A 70 -17.16 -49.38 35.71
C ASP A 70 -17.10 -47.88 35.36
N VAL A 71 -16.52 -47.55 34.24
CA VAL A 71 -16.35 -46.18 33.69
C VAL A 71 -16.82 -46.10 32.23
N GLU A 72 -17.54 -47.09 31.75
CA GLU A 72 -17.96 -47.19 30.34
C GLU A 72 -18.80 -45.98 29.91
N ASP A 73 -19.78 -45.55 30.72
CA ASP A 73 -20.61 -44.38 30.43
C ASP A 73 -19.79 -43.08 30.39
N LEU A 74 -18.81 -42.94 31.27
CA LEU A 74 -17.92 -41.76 31.28
C LEU A 74 -17.01 -41.75 30.07
N LYS A 75 -16.50 -42.93 29.64
CA LYS A 75 -15.72 -43.05 28.41
C LYS A 75 -16.53 -42.69 27.19
N LYS A 76 -17.80 -43.19 27.11
CA LYS A 76 -18.70 -42.89 25.99
C LYS A 76 -19.00 -41.40 25.91
N LYS A 77 -19.26 -40.71 27.05
CA LYS A 77 -19.43 -39.27 27.13
C LYS A 77 -18.17 -38.53 26.69
N SER A 78 -16.98 -38.97 27.16
CA SER A 78 -15.69 -38.38 26.76
C SER A 78 -15.44 -38.53 25.25
N LEU A 79 -15.80 -39.63 24.65
CA LEU A 79 -15.65 -39.87 23.21
C LEU A 79 -16.57 -38.95 22.40
N ASN A 80 -17.83 -38.84 22.79
CA ASN A 80 -18.78 -37.94 22.12
C ASN A 80 -18.27 -36.49 22.12
N ILE A 81 -17.78 -35.98 23.27
CA ILE A 81 -17.24 -34.62 23.36
C ILE A 81 -15.97 -34.48 22.50
N LYS A 82 -15.11 -35.50 22.44
CA LYS A 82 -13.93 -35.50 21.57
C LYS A 82 -14.30 -35.36 20.09
N ASP A 83 -15.43 -35.96 19.67
CA ASP A 83 -15.93 -35.89 18.29
C ASP A 83 -16.62 -34.55 17.99
N GLU A 84 -17.10 -33.82 19.01
CA GLU A 84 -17.71 -32.51 18.86
C GLU A 84 -16.67 -31.38 18.76
N ILE A 85 -15.58 -31.45 19.53
CA ILE A 85 -14.54 -30.40 19.59
C ILE A 85 -14.02 -30.02 18.21
N PRO A 86 -13.64 -30.94 17.29
CA PRO A 86 -13.20 -30.60 15.94
C PRO A 86 -14.24 -29.84 15.11
N LYS A 87 -15.53 -30.19 15.28
CA LYS A 87 -16.64 -29.53 14.58
C LYS A 87 -16.77 -28.07 15.02
N TYR A 88 -16.70 -27.83 16.32
CA TYR A 88 -16.72 -26.47 16.86
C TYR A 88 -15.47 -25.66 16.48
N GLN A 89 -14.30 -26.29 16.42
CA GLN A 89 -13.07 -25.65 15.94
C GLN A 89 -13.16 -25.24 14.47
N LEU A 90 -13.79 -26.08 13.62
CA LEU A 90 -14.04 -25.72 12.23
C LEU A 90 -15.03 -24.56 12.12
N LYS A 91 -16.15 -24.65 12.84
CA LYS A 91 -17.19 -23.60 12.89
C LYS A 91 -16.62 -22.26 13.40
N GLU A 92 -15.75 -22.30 14.40
CA GLU A 92 -15.04 -21.11 14.94
C GLU A 92 -14.20 -20.42 13.85
N LYS A 93 -13.42 -21.21 13.10
CA LYS A 93 -12.61 -20.68 11.99
C LYS A 93 -13.47 -20.08 10.88
N GLU A 94 -14.58 -20.73 10.52
CA GLU A 94 -15.52 -20.22 9.51
C GLU A 94 -16.17 -18.91 9.94
N LEU A 95 -16.66 -18.81 11.17
CA LEU A 95 -17.26 -17.60 11.71
C LEU A 95 -16.26 -16.44 11.79
N LEU A 96 -15.02 -16.75 12.17
CA LEU A 96 -13.93 -15.77 12.19
C LEU A 96 -13.61 -15.25 10.79
N LYS A 97 -13.57 -16.15 9.81
CA LYS A 97 -13.34 -15.80 8.40
C LYS A 97 -14.46 -14.90 7.86
N GLU A 98 -15.72 -15.25 8.10
CA GLU A 98 -16.84 -14.42 7.66
C GLU A 98 -16.86 -13.05 8.34
N ARG A 99 -16.59 -12.98 9.65
CA ARG A 99 -16.45 -11.70 10.35
C ARG A 99 -15.37 -10.83 9.71
N ASN A 100 -14.18 -11.40 9.47
CA ASN A 100 -13.04 -10.67 8.94
C ASN A 100 -13.30 -10.18 7.50
N LYS A 101 -14.03 -10.94 6.70
CA LYS A 101 -14.50 -10.56 5.36
C LYS A 101 -15.34 -9.27 5.35
N TYR A 102 -16.16 -9.05 6.39
CA TYR A 102 -16.92 -7.80 6.52
C TYR A 102 -16.09 -6.68 7.14
N ILE A 103 -15.18 -7.00 8.06
CA ILE A 103 -14.24 -6.01 8.64
C ILE A 103 -13.37 -5.40 7.54
N SER A 104 -12.84 -6.18 6.60
CA SER A 104 -11.98 -5.67 5.52
C SER A 104 -12.68 -4.68 4.58
N LYS A 105 -14.03 -4.69 4.56
CA LYS A 105 -14.82 -3.74 3.77
C LYS A 105 -15.10 -2.40 4.47
N ILE A 106 -14.80 -2.32 5.76
CA ILE A 106 -15.08 -1.11 6.55
C ILE A 106 -13.85 -0.22 6.53
N GLY A 107 -14.06 1.03 6.12
CA GLY A 107 -13.02 2.04 6.08
C GLY A 107 -12.67 2.60 7.45
N ASN A 108 -11.53 3.27 7.49
CA ASN A 108 -11.09 4.02 8.65
C ASN A 108 -12.07 5.14 9.00
N LEU A 109 -12.09 5.59 10.24
CA LEU A 109 -12.89 6.75 10.64
C LEU A 109 -12.41 8.00 9.90
N LEU A 110 -13.36 8.74 9.34
CA LEU A 110 -13.07 9.97 8.59
C LEU A 110 -12.63 11.08 9.54
N ASN A 111 -11.59 11.80 9.15
CA ASN A 111 -11.23 13.06 9.79
C ASN A 111 -12.30 14.12 9.48
N ILE A 112 -12.60 14.97 10.46
CA ILE A 112 -13.64 16.02 10.34
C ILE A 112 -13.36 17.01 9.22
N LYS A 113 -12.09 17.24 8.87
CA LYS A 113 -11.68 18.19 7.82
C LYS A 113 -12.03 17.70 6.41
N VAL A 114 -12.41 16.41 6.24
CA VAL A 114 -12.73 15.81 4.94
C VAL A 114 -14.08 16.28 4.43
N VAL A 115 -14.11 16.72 3.17
CA VAL A 115 -15.35 17.09 2.49
C VAL A 115 -16.14 15.83 2.15
N CYS A 116 -17.41 15.78 2.55
CA CYS A 116 -18.29 14.66 2.26
C CYS A 116 -18.87 14.80 0.84
N SER A 117 -18.38 13.99 -0.09
CA SER A 117 -18.85 13.91 -1.48
C SER A 117 -18.36 12.59 -2.11
N ASP A 118 -19.11 12.08 -3.09
CA ASP A 118 -18.74 10.96 -3.97
C ASP A 118 -18.13 11.42 -5.30
N ASN A 119 -18.14 12.74 -5.58
CA ASN A 119 -17.60 13.32 -6.80
C ASN A 119 -16.30 14.08 -6.50
N GLU A 120 -15.21 13.68 -7.16
CA GLU A 120 -13.88 14.30 -7.04
C GLU A 120 -13.82 15.75 -7.56
N ASP A 121 -14.80 16.21 -8.35
CA ASP A 121 -14.91 17.63 -8.72
C ASP A 121 -15.11 18.54 -7.48
N ASN A 122 -15.56 17.96 -6.36
CA ASN A 122 -15.72 18.63 -5.08
C ASN A 122 -14.45 18.57 -4.20
N ASN A 123 -13.33 18.07 -4.73
CA ASN A 123 -12.05 18.12 -4.04
C ASN A 123 -11.70 19.57 -3.70
N LYS A 124 -11.44 19.84 -2.43
CA LYS A 124 -11.18 21.21 -1.97
C LYS A 124 -9.74 21.63 -2.28
N ILE A 125 -9.56 22.69 -3.07
CA ILE A 125 -8.24 23.30 -3.24
C ILE A 125 -7.87 23.97 -1.92
N VAL A 126 -6.78 23.48 -1.29
CA VAL A 126 -6.27 23.98 -0.01
C VAL A 126 -5.26 25.10 -0.23
N LYS A 127 -4.41 24.93 -1.27
CA LYS A 127 -3.31 25.85 -1.54
C LYS A 127 -2.89 25.78 -3.01
N THR A 128 -2.38 26.88 -3.54
CA THR A 128 -1.74 26.97 -4.86
C THR A 128 -0.40 27.64 -4.75
N TRP A 129 0.56 27.25 -5.59
CA TRP A 129 1.88 27.89 -5.65
C TRP A 129 2.44 27.89 -7.07
N GLY A 130 3.18 28.95 -7.39
CA GLY A 130 3.86 29.13 -8.67
C GLY A 130 2.99 29.73 -9.77
N GLU A 131 3.62 30.19 -10.84
CA GLU A 131 2.95 30.77 -12.00
C GLU A 131 2.74 29.69 -13.08
N CYS A 132 1.50 29.45 -13.45
CA CYS A 132 1.13 28.48 -14.48
C CYS A 132 1.25 29.11 -15.86
N LYS A 133 2.29 28.74 -16.60
CA LYS A 133 2.48 29.16 -17.99
C LYS A 133 1.83 28.17 -18.92
N ILE A 134 0.87 28.61 -19.74
CA ILE A 134 0.25 27.78 -20.77
C ILE A 134 1.15 27.78 -22.01
N LEU A 135 1.59 26.60 -22.41
CA LEU A 135 2.45 26.39 -23.58
C LEU A 135 1.67 25.57 -24.62
N PRO A 136 1.07 26.22 -25.66
CA PRO A 136 0.30 25.49 -26.66
C PRO A 136 1.20 24.52 -27.43
N ALA A 137 1.00 23.23 -27.25
CA ALA A 137 1.78 22.20 -27.91
C ALA A 137 1.47 22.14 -29.41
N CYS A 138 2.51 21.96 -30.22
CA CYS A 138 2.39 21.58 -31.63
C CYS A 138 2.23 20.05 -31.70
N GLU A 139 1.14 19.56 -32.31
CA GLU A 139 1.01 18.13 -32.64
C GLU A 139 1.92 17.84 -33.83
N GLU A 140 2.92 16.99 -33.66
CA GLU A 140 3.63 16.39 -34.83
C GLU A 140 2.72 15.29 -35.38
N ASN A 141 2.36 15.39 -36.67
CA ASN A 141 1.62 14.35 -37.40
C ASN A 141 2.52 13.12 -37.53
N ASP A 142 2.44 12.22 -36.57
CA ASP A 142 3.12 10.93 -36.60
C ASP A 142 2.24 9.93 -37.37
N ASN A 143 2.47 9.85 -38.70
CA ASN A 143 1.78 8.91 -39.60
C ASN A 143 2.20 7.44 -39.38
N SER A 144 2.89 7.10 -38.29
CA SER A 144 3.52 5.81 -38.07
C SER A 144 2.82 4.88 -37.06
N ILE A 145 1.69 5.28 -36.50
CA ILE A 145 0.91 4.38 -35.60
C ILE A 145 -0.57 4.50 -35.97
N HIS A 146 -1.03 3.54 -36.77
CA HIS A 146 -2.46 3.26 -36.92
C HIS A 146 -3.01 2.74 -35.58
N ASP A 147 -3.66 3.62 -34.85
CA ASP A 147 -4.64 3.22 -33.84
C ASP A 147 -5.97 3.90 -34.19
N ASN A 148 -6.91 3.07 -34.64
CA ASN A 148 -8.29 3.46 -34.83
C ASN A 148 -8.92 3.82 -33.46
N VAL A 149 -8.91 5.11 -33.11
CA VAL A 149 -9.76 5.65 -32.07
C VAL A 149 -10.55 6.81 -32.66
N VAL A 150 -11.84 6.57 -32.70
CA VAL A 150 -12.90 7.45 -33.20
C VAL A 150 -12.78 8.86 -32.65
N ASN A 151 -12.62 9.81 -33.56
CA ASN A 151 -12.73 11.24 -33.30
C ASN A 151 -14.19 11.62 -32.97
N SER A 152 -14.40 12.14 -31.80
CA SER A 152 -15.56 13.00 -31.52
C SER A 152 -15.13 14.12 -30.57
N ASN A 153 -14.84 15.27 -31.11
CA ASN A 153 -15.33 16.58 -30.71
C ASN A 153 -14.52 17.67 -31.44
N ASN A 154 -15.12 18.16 -32.53
CA ASN A 154 -14.71 19.39 -33.19
C ASN A 154 -15.01 20.59 -32.29
N ILE A 155 -14.01 21.13 -31.63
CA ILE A 155 -14.06 22.50 -31.11
C ILE A 155 -13.41 23.38 -32.17
N LYS A 156 -14.23 24.20 -32.85
CA LYS A 156 -13.78 25.23 -33.77
C LYS A 156 -12.85 26.20 -33.02
N ARG A 157 -11.58 26.24 -33.44
CA ARG A 157 -10.64 27.30 -33.05
C ARG A 157 -10.91 28.50 -33.93
N GLU A 158 -11.39 29.60 -33.36
CA GLU A 158 -11.33 30.92 -34.00
C GLU A 158 -9.88 31.36 -34.11
N THR A 159 -9.44 31.51 -35.36
CA THR A 159 -8.14 32.09 -35.70
C THR A 159 -8.23 33.59 -35.47
N LEU A 160 -7.65 34.07 -34.39
CA LEU A 160 -7.27 35.47 -34.26
C LEU A 160 -6.06 35.74 -35.14
N ASN A 161 -6.31 36.31 -36.32
CA ASN A 161 -5.29 36.94 -37.15
C ASN A 161 -4.81 38.23 -36.47
N ASN A 162 -3.58 38.24 -36.00
CA ASN A 162 -2.87 39.47 -35.71
C ASN A 162 -1.39 39.35 -36.10
N GLU A 163 -1.04 40.16 -37.04
CA GLU A 163 0.22 40.80 -37.44
C GLU A 163 1.56 40.04 -37.37
N VAL A 164 2.17 40.07 -38.53
CA VAL A 164 3.50 39.54 -38.89
C VAL A 164 4.59 40.23 -38.08
N ASP A 165 5.05 39.58 -37.01
CA ASP A 165 6.37 39.83 -36.47
C ASP A 165 7.22 38.56 -36.72
N ASN A 166 8.33 38.73 -37.46
CA ASN A 166 9.23 37.66 -37.90
C ASN A 166 10.11 37.08 -36.79
N LYS A 167 9.55 36.89 -35.58
CA LYS A 167 10.13 36.08 -34.54
C LYS A 167 9.78 34.62 -34.77
N LYS A 168 10.77 33.75 -34.95
CA LYS A 168 10.57 32.28 -35.02
C LYS A 168 9.63 31.88 -33.91
N LYS A 169 8.41 31.46 -34.28
CA LYS A 169 7.38 31.03 -33.32
C LYS A 169 7.93 29.81 -32.58
N ILE A 170 8.19 29.94 -31.27
CA ILE A 170 8.70 28.85 -30.43
C ILE A 170 7.68 27.72 -30.47
N LYS A 171 8.14 26.49 -30.77
CA LYS A 171 7.31 25.29 -30.74
C LYS A 171 7.47 24.59 -29.41
N TYR A 172 6.35 24.24 -28.79
CA TYR A 172 6.29 23.46 -27.55
C TYR A 172 5.73 22.08 -27.80
N TYR A 173 6.15 21.10 -27.03
CA TYR A 173 5.86 19.69 -27.26
C TYR A 173 5.35 19.03 -25.97
N TYR A 174 4.56 17.96 -26.11
CA TYR A 174 4.16 17.11 -25.00
C TYR A 174 5.35 16.29 -24.47
N HIS A 175 5.31 15.87 -23.22
CA HIS A 175 6.39 15.11 -22.58
C HIS A 175 6.86 13.88 -23.37
N TYR A 176 5.98 13.16 -24.06
CA TYR A 176 6.35 11.99 -24.87
C TYR A 176 7.15 12.37 -26.12
N ASP A 177 6.86 13.51 -26.74
CA ASP A 177 7.64 14.02 -27.88
C ASP A 177 8.97 14.61 -27.39
N LEU A 178 8.97 15.30 -26.24
CA LEU A 178 10.19 15.79 -25.61
C LEU A 178 11.17 14.65 -25.32
N LEU A 179 10.68 13.53 -24.74
CA LEU A 179 11.51 12.35 -24.49
C LEU A 179 12.13 11.78 -25.78
N ARG A 180 11.38 11.79 -26.91
CA ARG A 180 11.92 11.38 -28.21
C ARG A 180 12.97 12.36 -28.72
N LYS A 181 12.66 13.66 -28.67
CA LYS A 181 13.54 14.73 -29.19
C LYS A 181 14.88 14.82 -28.48
N ILE A 182 14.93 14.54 -27.19
CA ILE A 182 16.20 14.48 -26.43
C ILE A 182 16.88 13.10 -26.49
N GLY A 183 16.35 12.13 -27.26
CA GLY A 183 16.84 10.74 -27.24
C GLY A 183 16.68 10.07 -25.88
N GLY A 184 15.76 10.56 -25.04
CA GLY A 184 15.61 10.19 -23.65
C GLY A 184 14.78 8.93 -23.41
N ALA A 185 14.06 8.43 -24.42
CA ALA A 185 13.29 7.19 -24.31
C ALA A 185 13.15 6.46 -25.65
N ASN A 186 13.03 5.12 -25.58
CA ASN A 186 12.69 4.28 -26.73
C ASN A 186 11.42 3.46 -26.43
N PHE A 187 10.29 3.99 -26.86
CA PHE A 187 8.98 3.35 -26.66
C PHE A 187 8.77 2.13 -27.53
N LYS A 188 9.19 2.22 -28.84
CA LYS A 188 9.02 1.11 -29.78
C LYS A 188 9.69 -0.18 -29.31
N LYS A 189 10.93 -0.07 -28.84
CA LYS A 189 11.66 -1.23 -28.30
C LYS A 189 11.12 -1.66 -26.93
N GLY A 190 10.67 -0.74 -26.12
CA GLY A 190 10.02 -1.04 -24.84
C GLY A 190 8.76 -1.88 -25.02
N ILE A 191 7.88 -1.47 -25.93
CA ILE A 191 6.66 -2.22 -26.27
C ILE A 191 6.98 -3.60 -26.85
N GLN A 192 8.00 -3.69 -27.69
CA GLN A 192 8.43 -4.97 -28.28
C GLN A 192 8.89 -5.98 -27.22
N VAL A 193 9.53 -5.52 -26.13
CA VAL A 193 10.12 -6.36 -25.09
C VAL A 193 9.15 -6.63 -23.94
N ALA A 194 8.43 -5.61 -23.48
CA ALA A 194 7.61 -5.67 -22.28
C ALA A 194 6.10 -5.53 -22.54
N GLY A 195 5.68 -5.42 -23.80
CA GLY A 195 4.27 -5.23 -24.16
C GLY A 195 3.81 -3.78 -24.00
N HIS A 196 2.50 -3.60 -23.93
CA HIS A 196 1.88 -2.28 -23.80
C HIS A 196 2.47 -1.52 -22.59
N ARG A 197 2.69 -0.19 -22.72
CA ARG A 197 3.32 0.67 -21.70
C ARG A 197 4.77 0.31 -21.34
N GLY A 198 5.41 -0.63 -22.11
CA GLY A 198 6.83 -0.89 -21.98
C GLY A 198 7.65 0.26 -22.57
N TYR A 199 8.76 0.60 -21.94
CA TYR A 199 9.65 1.69 -22.37
C TYR A 199 11.08 1.40 -21.95
N TYR A 200 12.03 2.02 -22.68
CA TYR A 200 13.40 2.19 -22.20
C TYR A 200 13.63 3.68 -21.95
N LEU A 201 14.20 4.03 -20.81
CA LEU A 201 14.83 5.34 -20.64
C LEU A 201 16.28 5.24 -21.12
N THR A 202 16.73 6.23 -21.88
CA THR A 202 18.04 6.26 -22.49
C THR A 202 18.69 7.64 -22.31
N GLY A 203 20.02 7.72 -22.44
CA GLY A 203 20.74 8.99 -22.47
C GLY A 203 20.30 9.97 -21.38
N ALA A 204 20.00 11.20 -21.81
CA ALA A 204 19.60 12.29 -20.91
C ALA A 204 18.29 12.02 -20.16
N GLY A 205 17.35 11.26 -20.75
CA GLY A 205 16.11 10.89 -20.04
C GLY A 205 16.37 10.00 -18.83
N PHE A 206 17.28 9.02 -18.96
CA PHE A 206 17.69 8.19 -17.83
C PHE A 206 18.46 9.00 -16.78
N LEU A 207 19.35 9.89 -17.19
CA LEU A 207 20.11 10.73 -16.26
C LEU A 207 19.19 11.66 -15.46
N LEU A 208 18.21 12.31 -16.10
CA LEU A 208 17.20 13.14 -15.43
C LEU A 208 16.38 12.33 -14.41
N HIS A 209 15.90 11.16 -14.85
CA HIS A 209 15.16 10.25 -13.97
C HIS A 209 15.96 9.89 -12.70
N ASN A 210 17.22 9.50 -12.88
CA ASN A 210 18.09 9.15 -11.76
C ASN A 210 18.42 10.36 -10.86
N ALA A 211 18.65 11.54 -11.48
CA ALA A 211 18.86 12.78 -10.76
C ALA A 211 17.67 13.17 -9.86
N ILE A 212 16.44 12.99 -10.37
CA ILE A 212 15.20 13.23 -9.61
C ILE A 212 15.16 12.34 -8.37
N LEU A 213 15.40 11.03 -8.53
CA LEU A 213 15.37 10.06 -7.43
C LEU A 213 16.43 10.36 -6.37
N GLN A 214 17.66 10.63 -6.79
CA GLN A 214 18.76 10.94 -5.88
C GLN A 214 18.53 12.26 -5.14
N TYR A 215 18.04 13.27 -5.83
CA TYR A 215 17.71 14.55 -5.20
C TYR A 215 16.60 14.39 -4.17
N ALA A 216 15.53 13.67 -4.50
CA ALA A 216 14.42 13.43 -3.57
C ALA A 216 14.87 12.64 -2.33
N LEU A 217 15.69 11.60 -2.50
CA LEU A 217 16.22 10.83 -1.38
C LEU A 217 17.11 11.69 -0.48
N ASN A 218 18.04 12.45 -1.06
CA ASN A 218 18.91 13.36 -0.31
C ASN A 218 18.12 14.46 0.39
N PHE A 219 17.05 14.97 -0.24
CA PHE A 219 16.16 15.95 0.37
C PHE A 219 15.52 15.42 1.65
N LEU A 220 15.00 14.18 1.62
CA LEU A 220 14.42 13.53 2.79
C LEU A 220 15.47 13.21 3.87
N VAL A 221 16.68 12.77 3.49
CA VAL A 221 17.78 12.53 4.45
C VAL A 221 18.13 13.82 5.19
N ASN A 222 18.17 14.97 4.50
CA ASN A 222 18.38 16.28 5.13
C ASN A 222 17.24 16.65 6.10
N LYS A 223 16.02 16.17 5.85
CA LYS A 223 14.85 16.27 6.75
C LYS A 223 14.83 15.21 7.84
N LYS A 224 15.93 14.46 8.03
CA LYS A 224 16.11 13.40 9.05
C LYS A 224 15.26 12.14 8.83
N TYR A 225 14.85 11.86 7.60
CA TYR A 225 14.30 10.57 7.24
C TYR A 225 15.41 9.53 7.11
N ILE A 226 15.14 8.32 7.54
CA ILE A 226 16.06 7.17 7.39
C ILE A 226 15.81 6.54 6.02
N PRO A 227 16.82 6.51 5.11
CA PRO A 227 16.65 5.88 3.81
C PRO A 227 16.50 4.36 3.96
N VAL A 228 15.53 3.78 3.26
CA VAL A 228 15.24 2.34 3.27
C VAL A 228 15.08 1.83 1.85
N TYR A 229 15.77 0.73 1.55
CA TYR A 229 15.60 -0.05 0.34
C TYR A 229 14.88 -1.36 0.69
N PRO A 230 13.55 -1.43 0.52
CA PRO A 230 12.76 -2.57 0.94
C PRO A 230 12.78 -3.71 -0.09
N PRO A 231 12.32 -4.93 0.25
CA PRO A 231 12.04 -5.94 -0.76
C PRO A 231 10.94 -5.47 -1.72
N PHE A 232 11.07 -5.81 -3.02
CA PHE A 232 10.10 -5.42 -4.06
C PHE A 232 8.97 -6.45 -4.23
N PHE A 233 8.92 -7.43 -3.38
CA PHE A 233 7.85 -8.42 -3.30
C PHE A 233 7.52 -8.73 -1.84
N MET A 234 6.29 -9.15 -1.60
CA MET A 234 5.80 -9.50 -0.27
C MET A 234 5.00 -10.79 -0.32
N LYS A 235 4.96 -11.51 0.81
CA LYS A 235 4.05 -12.64 1.01
C LYS A 235 2.60 -12.15 1.00
N LYS A 236 1.70 -12.95 0.41
CA LYS A 236 0.27 -12.63 0.30
C LYS A 236 -0.34 -12.23 1.65
N ASN A 237 -0.14 -13.06 2.68
CA ASN A 237 -0.71 -12.83 4.01
C ASN A 237 -0.22 -11.53 4.67
N ILE A 238 1.05 -11.14 4.47
CA ILE A 238 1.57 -9.88 5.01
C ILE A 238 1.00 -8.69 4.23
N MET A 239 0.86 -8.83 2.92
CA MET A 239 0.30 -7.78 2.08
C MET A 239 -1.18 -7.54 2.42
N GLU A 240 -1.95 -8.59 2.68
CA GLU A 240 -3.34 -8.54 3.14
C GLU A 240 -3.54 -7.79 4.46
N GLU A 241 -2.53 -7.76 5.32
CA GLU A 241 -2.55 -6.99 6.56
C GLU A 241 -2.21 -5.50 6.34
N CYS A 242 -1.55 -5.14 5.24
CA CYS A 242 -1.11 -3.78 4.91
C CYS A 242 -2.10 -3.02 4.04
N ALA A 243 -2.88 -3.70 3.19
CA ALA A 243 -3.70 -3.07 2.16
C ALA A 243 -4.99 -3.88 1.89
N GLU A 244 -5.91 -3.29 1.13
CA GLU A 244 -7.21 -3.87 0.84
C GLU A 244 -7.11 -5.11 -0.05
N LEU A 245 -7.91 -6.14 0.27
CA LEU A 245 -7.88 -7.44 -0.40
C LEU A 245 -8.53 -7.43 -1.79
N ASP A 246 -9.60 -6.65 -1.97
CA ASP A 246 -10.46 -6.75 -3.15
C ASP A 246 -9.76 -6.28 -4.44
N ASP A 247 -8.67 -5.47 -4.33
CA ASP A 247 -7.93 -4.93 -5.47
C ASP A 247 -6.68 -5.74 -5.86
N PHE A 248 -6.27 -6.74 -5.07
CA PHE A 248 -4.96 -7.40 -5.27
C PHE A 248 -4.83 -8.12 -6.60
N GLU A 249 -5.84 -8.95 -6.96
CA GLU A 249 -5.74 -9.78 -8.15
C GLU A 249 -5.86 -8.97 -9.43
N GLU A 250 -6.57 -7.85 -9.38
CA GLU A 250 -6.75 -6.94 -10.53
C GLU A 250 -5.59 -5.96 -10.68
N THR A 251 -5.00 -5.50 -9.57
CA THR A 251 -4.02 -4.40 -9.58
C THR A 251 -2.57 -4.83 -9.45
N LEU A 252 -2.28 -5.97 -8.78
CA LEU A 252 -0.93 -6.43 -8.47
C LEU A 252 -0.46 -7.60 -9.33
N TYR A 253 0.84 -7.67 -9.57
CA TYR A 253 1.49 -8.80 -10.21
C TYR A 253 1.79 -9.89 -9.19
N LYS A 254 1.26 -11.09 -9.44
CA LYS A 254 1.54 -12.30 -8.65
C LYS A 254 2.76 -13.00 -9.21
N ILE A 255 3.67 -13.42 -8.33
CA ILE A 255 4.77 -14.33 -8.64
C ILE A 255 4.29 -15.73 -8.26
N PRO A 256 4.10 -16.65 -9.23
CA PRO A 256 3.64 -18.01 -8.91
C PRO A 256 4.67 -18.72 -8.03
N SER A 257 4.23 -19.30 -6.91
CA SER A 257 5.06 -20.25 -6.18
C SER A 257 5.24 -21.50 -7.04
N THR A 258 6.47 -21.93 -7.28
CA THR A 258 6.75 -23.24 -7.85
C THR A 258 6.47 -24.31 -6.79
N SER A 259 5.20 -24.59 -6.52
CA SER A 259 4.86 -25.83 -5.85
C SER A 259 5.30 -26.96 -6.76
N ASN A 260 6.19 -27.82 -6.27
CA ASN A 260 6.52 -29.11 -6.90
C ASN A 260 5.29 -30.01 -6.92
N SER A 261 4.31 -29.65 -7.75
CA SER A 261 3.17 -30.49 -8.05
C SER A 261 3.25 -30.88 -9.52
N THR A 262 3.41 -32.18 -9.70
CA THR A 262 3.32 -32.91 -10.96
C THR A 262 4.55 -32.93 -11.86
N LEU A 263 5.60 -33.62 -11.41
CA LEU A 263 6.18 -34.60 -12.29
C LEU A 263 5.17 -35.75 -12.44
N SER A 264 4.11 -35.53 -13.19
CA SER A 264 3.33 -36.63 -13.75
C SER A 264 4.25 -37.38 -14.68
N SER A 265 4.59 -38.57 -14.27
CA SER A 265 5.24 -39.63 -15.03
C SER A 265 4.69 -39.75 -16.46
N GLN A 266 5.27 -39.02 -17.40
CA GLN A 266 5.30 -39.51 -18.77
C GLN A 266 6.43 -40.52 -18.83
N GLN A 267 6.06 -41.80 -18.81
CA GLN A 267 6.93 -42.92 -19.17
C GLN A 267 7.50 -42.69 -20.55
N VAL A 268 8.74 -42.20 -20.61
CA VAL A 268 9.56 -42.40 -21.80
C VAL A 268 10.29 -43.70 -21.62
N SER A 269 9.77 -44.71 -22.34
CA SER A 269 10.45 -45.98 -22.54
C SER A 269 11.75 -45.76 -23.30
N THR A 270 12.87 -45.87 -22.62
CA THR A 270 14.18 -46.11 -23.27
C THR A 270 14.90 -47.23 -22.53
N SER A 271 15.26 -48.23 -23.32
CA SER A 271 15.99 -49.44 -22.98
C SER A 271 17.29 -49.19 -22.26
N PRO A 272 17.76 -50.16 -21.46
CA PRO A 272 18.97 -49.97 -20.65
C PRO A 272 20.23 -50.32 -21.43
N THR A 273 21.16 -49.37 -21.50
CA THR A 273 22.56 -49.69 -21.85
C THR A 273 23.38 -49.76 -20.57
N LYS A 274 23.93 -50.98 -20.28
CA LYS A 274 24.85 -51.24 -19.20
C LYS A 274 26.19 -50.56 -19.43
N ILE A 275 26.70 -49.85 -18.43
CA ILE A 275 28.14 -49.71 -18.23
C ILE A 275 28.44 -49.86 -16.74
N SER A 276 29.28 -50.86 -16.45
CA SER A 276 29.82 -51.24 -15.16
C SER A 276 31.02 -50.34 -14.79
N SER A 277 31.12 -49.93 -13.55
CA SER A 277 32.42 -50.01 -12.81
C SER A 277 32.23 -49.73 -11.32
N GLN A 278 32.78 -50.63 -10.54
CA GLN A 278 32.87 -50.70 -9.07
C GLN A 278 33.80 -49.61 -8.50
N ALA A 279 33.46 -49.14 -7.30
CA ALA A 279 34.44 -48.92 -6.23
C ALA A 279 33.70 -48.84 -4.88
N ASP A 280 34.05 -49.80 -4.03
CA ASP A 280 33.69 -49.92 -2.62
C ASP A 280 34.31 -48.81 -1.77
N ILE A 281 33.62 -48.31 -0.75
CA ILE A 281 34.16 -48.01 0.59
C ILE A 281 33.05 -48.17 1.63
N LYS A 282 33.29 -49.05 2.60
CA LYS A 282 32.57 -49.26 3.88
C LYS A 282 32.93 -48.10 4.85
N ASP A 283 32.16 -47.71 5.76
CA ASP A 283 31.79 -48.18 7.07
C ASP A 283 31.13 -47.10 7.95
N ASP A 284 30.11 -47.53 8.63
CA ASP A 284 29.75 -47.36 10.06
C ASP A 284 29.59 -45.96 10.67
N THR A 285 28.39 -45.65 11.09
CA THR A 285 27.97 -45.64 12.50
C THR A 285 26.52 -45.18 12.68
N THR A 286 25.78 -45.99 13.39
CA THR A 286 24.42 -45.78 13.91
C THR A 286 24.27 -44.52 14.74
N CYS A 287 23.24 -43.72 14.47
CA CYS A 287 22.55 -42.93 15.49
C CYS A 287 21.07 -42.73 15.13
N ASN A 288 20.22 -43.48 15.82
CA ASN A 288 18.79 -43.34 15.82
C ASN A 288 18.38 -42.01 16.49
N SER A 289 17.77 -41.11 15.78
CA SER A 289 16.80 -40.17 16.33
C SER A 289 15.74 -39.85 15.29
N GLN A 290 14.57 -40.49 15.44
CA GLN A 290 13.36 -40.18 14.68
C GLN A 290 12.92 -38.74 14.98
N LYS A 291 13.34 -37.77 14.18
CA LYS A 291 12.64 -36.48 14.05
C LYS A 291 11.44 -36.75 13.17
N LYS A 292 10.23 -36.68 13.75
CA LYS A 292 8.98 -36.54 13.02
C LYS A 292 9.06 -35.26 12.21
N THR A 293 9.31 -35.37 10.93
CA THR A 293 9.12 -34.29 9.98
C THR A 293 7.62 -34.08 9.83
N ASN A 294 7.10 -32.99 10.40
CA ASN A 294 5.76 -32.50 10.10
C ASN A 294 5.74 -32.16 8.61
N ILE A 295 5.06 -32.95 7.81
CA ILE A 295 4.72 -32.62 6.42
C ILE A 295 3.71 -31.48 6.50
N PRO A 296 3.97 -30.30 5.89
CA PRO A 296 3.02 -29.18 5.89
C PRO A 296 1.71 -29.62 5.20
N SER A 297 0.58 -29.22 5.75
CA SER A 297 -0.72 -29.45 5.12
C SER A 297 -0.82 -28.64 3.81
N ASN A 298 -1.65 -29.11 2.85
CA ASN A 298 -1.85 -28.42 1.56
C ASN A 298 -2.32 -26.95 1.72
N GLU A 299 -2.88 -26.56 2.86
CA GLU A 299 -3.24 -25.17 3.16
C GLU A 299 -2.01 -24.27 3.45
N ASP A 300 -0.89 -24.83 3.92
CA ASP A 300 0.35 -24.08 4.16
C ASP A 300 1.11 -23.75 2.86
N LEU A 301 0.88 -24.53 1.78
CA LEU A 301 1.50 -24.33 0.47
C LEU A 301 0.92 -23.12 -0.29
N THR A 302 -0.31 -22.70 0.01
CA THR A 302 -0.94 -21.53 -0.62
C THR A 302 -0.56 -20.20 0.04
N ARG A 303 0.06 -20.23 1.22
CA ARG A 303 0.51 -19.02 1.96
C ARG A 303 1.81 -18.42 1.44
N ASP A 304 2.55 -19.11 0.61
CA ASP A 304 3.84 -18.65 0.08
C ASP A 304 3.74 -17.92 -1.27
N ASP A 305 2.53 -17.61 -1.75
CA ASP A 305 2.36 -16.75 -2.92
C ASP A 305 2.98 -15.38 -2.65
N LEU A 306 3.83 -14.95 -3.58
CA LEU A 306 4.47 -13.64 -3.54
C LEU A 306 3.78 -12.69 -4.53
N PHE A 307 3.72 -11.41 -4.16
CA PHE A 307 3.24 -10.33 -5.01
C PHE A 307 4.29 -9.24 -5.13
N LEU A 308 4.45 -8.67 -6.32
CA LEU A 308 5.25 -7.46 -6.50
C LEU A 308 4.54 -6.28 -5.84
N ILE A 309 5.31 -5.41 -5.19
CA ILE A 309 4.78 -4.24 -4.50
C ILE A 309 4.28 -3.17 -5.48
N ALA A 310 3.18 -2.51 -5.13
CA ALA A 310 2.69 -1.33 -5.86
C ALA A 310 3.35 -0.02 -5.37
N THR A 311 3.95 -0.05 -4.18
CA THR A 311 4.58 1.09 -3.51
C THR A 311 5.44 0.58 -2.35
N SER A 312 6.51 1.30 -1.99
CA SER A 312 7.32 0.98 -0.80
C SER A 312 6.56 1.19 0.52
N GLU A 313 5.43 1.86 0.52
CA GLU A 313 4.52 1.92 1.67
C GLU A 313 4.21 0.53 2.22
N GLN A 314 3.88 -0.44 1.34
CA GLN A 314 3.46 -1.77 1.74
C GLN A 314 4.54 -2.50 2.58
N PRO A 315 5.79 -2.66 2.14
CA PRO A 315 6.83 -3.28 2.97
C PRO A 315 7.28 -2.41 4.16
N LEU A 316 7.21 -1.08 4.07
CA LEU A 316 7.52 -0.18 5.19
C LEU A 316 6.46 -0.28 6.29
N CYS A 317 5.19 -0.43 5.92
CA CYS A 317 4.09 -0.67 6.86
C CYS A 317 4.34 -1.94 7.67
N ALA A 318 4.82 -3.01 7.03
CA ALA A 318 5.12 -4.29 7.67
C ALA A 318 6.48 -4.35 8.41
N LEU A 319 7.32 -3.31 8.28
CA LEU A 319 8.70 -3.32 8.83
C LEU A 319 8.74 -3.56 10.34
N HIS A 320 7.74 -3.07 11.06
CA HIS A 320 7.62 -3.19 12.51
C HIS A 320 6.49 -4.11 12.97
N LYS A 321 6.05 -5.04 12.08
CA LYS A 321 5.00 -5.99 12.42
C LYS A 321 5.33 -6.75 13.71
N ASP A 322 4.32 -6.88 14.61
CA ASP A 322 4.40 -7.53 15.92
C ASP A 322 5.39 -6.89 16.91
N GLU A 323 5.81 -5.63 16.66
CA GLU A 323 6.70 -4.91 17.56
C GLU A 323 5.96 -3.96 18.50
N THR A 324 6.56 -3.77 19.71
CA THR A 324 6.21 -2.70 20.63
C THR A 324 7.34 -1.69 20.68
N ILE A 325 7.09 -0.47 20.19
CA ILE A 325 8.08 0.61 20.06
C ILE A 325 8.02 1.47 21.33
N GLU A 326 9.18 1.85 21.88
CA GLU A 326 9.22 2.81 22.99
C GLU A 326 8.76 4.20 22.51
N SER A 327 7.86 4.85 23.24
CA SER A 327 7.29 6.17 22.87
C SER A 327 8.35 7.23 22.58
N LYS A 328 9.47 7.22 23.30
CA LYS A 328 10.60 8.16 23.10
C LYS A 328 11.31 8.02 21.76
N ARG A 329 11.15 6.89 21.05
CA ARG A 329 11.71 6.66 19.71
C ARG A 329 10.82 7.23 18.61
N LEU A 330 9.58 7.59 18.91
CA LEU A 330 8.62 8.12 17.95
C LEU A 330 8.74 9.66 17.85
N PRO A 331 8.57 10.25 16.66
CA PRO A 331 8.21 9.58 15.42
C PRO A 331 9.41 8.90 14.73
N LEU A 332 9.17 7.74 14.10
CA LEU A 332 10.10 7.15 13.14
C LEU A 332 9.74 7.66 11.75
N LYS A 333 10.74 8.14 11.00
CA LYS A 333 10.55 8.70 9.65
C LYS A 333 11.43 7.95 8.66
N TYR A 334 10.83 7.31 7.66
CA TYR A 334 11.51 6.50 6.65
C TYR A 334 11.35 7.10 5.25
N ALA A 335 12.44 7.11 4.48
CA ALA A 335 12.46 7.43 3.06
C ALA A 335 12.60 6.13 2.27
N GLY A 336 11.49 5.57 1.81
CA GLY A 336 11.48 4.32 1.05
C GLY A 336 11.76 4.56 -0.42
N PHE A 337 12.78 3.89 -0.96
CA PHE A 337 13.04 3.87 -2.40
C PHE A 337 12.70 2.50 -2.98
N SER A 338 11.87 2.46 -4.02
CA SER A 338 11.56 1.20 -4.71
C SER A 338 11.13 1.40 -6.15
N SER A 339 11.32 0.35 -6.97
CA SER A 339 10.47 0.15 -8.12
C SER A 339 9.09 -0.31 -7.67
N CYS A 340 8.05 0.18 -8.35
CA CYS A 340 6.66 -0.08 -8.11
C CYS A 340 6.05 -0.76 -9.32
N PHE A 341 5.12 -1.70 -9.11
CA PHE A 341 4.54 -2.52 -10.17
C PHE A 341 3.02 -2.49 -10.09
N ARG A 342 2.35 -2.04 -11.16
CA ARG A 342 0.89 -1.96 -11.23
C ARG A 342 0.38 -2.49 -12.56
N LYS A 343 -0.68 -3.29 -12.57
CA LYS A 343 -1.31 -3.78 -13.80
C LYS A 343 -2.02 -2.68 -14.59
N GLU A 344 -2.36 -1.54 -13.94
CA GLU A 344 -3.06 -0.43 -14.57
C GLU A 344 -4.34 -0.87 -15.33
N ALA A 345 -5.06 -1.83 -14.78
CA ALA A 345 -6.30 -2.34 -15.35
C ALA A 345 -7.35 -1.22 -15.41
N GLY A 346 -8.10 -1.15 -16.50
CA GLY A 346 -9.19 -0.17 -16.67
C GLY A 346 -8.77 1.28 -16.96
N ALA A 347 -7.49 1.61 -16.95
CA ALA A 347 -7.03 2.95 -17.27
C ALA A 347 -7.03 3.21 -18.79
N HIS A 348 -8.01 3.94 -19.28
CA HIS A 348 -8.17 4.32 -20.68
C HIS A 348 -8.07 5.84 -20.85
N GLY A 349 -7.57 6.34 -21.99
CA GLY A 349 -7.56 7.76 -22.31
C GLY A 349 -6.20 8.35 -22.70
N LYS A 350 -6.09 9.70 -22.69
CA LYS A 350 -4.93 10.46 -23.16
C LYS A 350 -3.63 10.21 -22.35
N ASP A 351 -3.73 9.72 -21.12
CA ASP A 351 -2.60 9.46 -20.22
C ASP A 351 -1.82 8.17 -20.54
N ILE A 352 -2.20 7.47 -21.62
CA ILE A 352 -1.55 6.23 -22.06
C ILE A 352 -0.23 6.53 -22.80
N ARG A 353 -0.07 7.75 -23.37
CA ARG A 353 1.12 8.10 -24.14
C ARG A 353 2.33 8.40 -23.25
N GLY A 354 3.50 7.96 -23.68
CA GLY A 354 4.75 8.20 -22.96
C GLY A 354 4.93 7.33 -21.71
N ILE A 355 5.39 7.95 -20.61
CA ILE A 355 5.69 7.28 -19.34
C ILE A 355 4.85 7.82 -18.16
N LEU A 356 3.77 8.54 -18.43
CA LEU A 356 2.93 9.11 -17.39
C LEU A 356 2.21 8.03 -16.58
N ARG A 357 1.82 6.92 -17.24
CA ARG A 357 1.13 5.78 -16.66
C ARG A 357 1.69 4.47 -17.20
N VAL A 358 2.52 3.79 -16.42
CA VAL A 358 3.31 2.62 -16.81
C VAL A 358 3.19 1.49 -15.80
N HIS A 359 3.46 0.25 -16.21
CA HIS A 359 3.39 -0.94 -15.35
C HIS A 359 4.52 -0.99 -14.31
N GLN A 360 5.68 -0.41 -14.65
CA GLN A 360 6.83 -0.31 -13.76
C GLN A 360 7.32 1.13 -13.69
N PHE A 361 7.47 1.64 -12.49
CA PHE A 361 8.01 2.99 -12.23
C PHE A 361 8.76 3.03 -10.89
N ASP A 362 9.60 4.03 -10.71
CA ASP A 362 10.38 4.20 -9.49
C ASP A 362 9.82 5.35 -8.64
N LYS A 363 9.82 5.12 -7.32
CA LYS A 363 9.22 6.05 -6.37
C LYS A 363 10.10 6.21 -5.12
N VAL A 364 10.18 7.45 -4.63
CA VAL A 364 10.64 7.76 -3.28
C VAL A 364 9.41 8.11 -2.44
N GLU A 365 9.26 7.43 -1.31
CA GLU A 365 8.11 7.52 -0.41
C GLU A 365 8.52 8.02 0.97
N GLN A 366 7.72 8.90 1.56
CA GLN A 366 7.77 9.22 2.97
C GLN A 366 6.88 8.23 3.74
N PHE A 367 7.40 7.63 4.80
CA PHE A 367 6.62 6.80 5.70
C PHE A 367 6.92 7.16 7.15
N CYS A 368 5.89 7.48 7.93
CA CYS A 368 6.04 7.89 9.31
C CYS A 368 5.24 6.99 10.25
N ILE A 369 5.86 6.64 11.38
CA ILE A 369 5.22 5.98 12.51
C ILE A 369 5.19 6.99 13.65
N ALA A 370 4.00 7.30 14.15
CA ALA A 370 3.79 8.39 15.08
C ALA A 370 2.96 7.99 16.30
N LEU A 371 3.10 8.76 17.36
CA LEU A 371 2.12 8.76 18.44
C LEU A 371 0.80 9.34 17.92
N PRO A 372 -0.37 8.84 18.39
CA PRO A 372 -1.68 9.34 17.95
C PRO A 372 -1.80 10.86 18.04
N GLN A 373 -1.43 11.46 19.17
CA GLN A 373 -1.51 12.90 19.43
C GLN A 373 -0.62 13.77 18.53
N HIS A 374 0.34 13.17 17.80
CA HIS A 374 1.24 13.90 16.90
C HIS A 374 0.94 13.64 15.42
N SER A 375 0.01 12.73 15.11
CA SER A 375 -0.16 12.25 13.72
C SER A 375 -0.66 13.34 12.77
N ASN A 376 -1.57 14.21 13.19
CA ASN A 376 -2.06 15.30 12.35
C ASN A 376 -0.95 16.31 12.04
N LYS A 377 -0.16 16.69 13.04
CA LYS A 377 0.98 17.58 12.85
C LYS A 377 2.03 16.97 11.90
N ILE A 378 2.32 15.67 12.05
CA ILE A 378 3.26 14.98 11.17
C ILE A 378 2.72 14.90 9.75
N HIS A 379 1.40 14.71 9.56
CA HIS A 379 0.76 14.74 8.24
C HIS A 379 0.96 16.10 7.56
N GLU A 380 0.76 17.19 8.30
CA GLU A 380 1.02 18.55 7.81
C GLU A 380 2.50 18.78 7.47
N GLU A 381 3.43 18.28 8.31
CA GLU A 381 4.88 18.32 8.03
C GLU A 381 5.26 17.53 6.77
N MET A 382 4.61 16.38 6.51
CA MET A 382 4.88 15.56 5.34
C MET A 382 4.46 16.27 4.04
N ILE A 383 3.25 16.85 4.00
CA ILE A 383 2.82 17.61 2.82
C ILE A 383 3.65 18.87 2.61
N GLN A 384 4.02 19.58 3.68
CA GLN A 384 4.93 20.71 3.61
C GLN A 384 6.31 20.32 3.06
N THR A 385 6.82 19.15 3.44
CA THR A 385 8.08 18.62 2.89
C THR A 385 8.00 18.41 1.39
N CYS A 386 6.85 17.93 0.88
CA CYS A 386 6.60 17.83 -0.57
C CYS A 386 6.56 19.23 -1.21
N GLU A 387 5.84 20.18 -0.62
CA GLU A 387 5.79 21.55 -1.13
C GLU A 387 7.19 22.15 -1.30
N GLU A 388 8.04 22.09 -0.26
CA GLU A 388 9.41 22.60 -0.30
C GLU A 388 10.24 21.93 -1.42
N PHE A 389 10.06 20.64 -1.66
CA PHE A 389 10.73 19.92 -2.74
C PHE A 389 10.29 20.45 -4.12
N TYR A 390 8.99 20.53 -4.38
CA TYR A 390 8.46 21.00 -5.67
C TYR A 390 8.76 22.49 -5.89
N GLN A 391 8.72 23.30 -4.83
CA GLN A 391 9.16 24.70 -4.87
C GLN A 391 10.65 24.84 -5.21
N SER A 392 11.51 23.98 -4.64
CA SER A 392 12.95 24.00 -4.93
C SER A 392 13.27 23.70 -6.41
N LEU A 393 12.35 23.03 -7.08
CA LEU A 393 12.40 22.69 -8.51
C LEU A 393 11.52 23.63 -9.35
N ASN A 394 10.97 24.69 -8.76
CA ASN A 394 10.14 25.71 -9.42
C ASN A 394 9.01 25.12 -10.27
N ILE A 395 8.34 24.07 -9.77
CA ILE A 395 7.18 23.43 -10.41
C ILE A 395 5.89 24.00 -9.84
N PRO A 396 5.04 24.65 -10.64
CA PRO A 396 3.73 25.15 -10.18
C PRO A 396 2.83 23.97 -9.79
N TYR A 397 2.12 24.11 -8.66
CA TYR A 397 1.23 23.06 -8.15
C TYR A 397 0.02 23.65 -7.41
N ARG A 398 -0.96 22.80 -7.18
CA ARG A 398 -2.02 22.99 -6.19
C ARG A 398 -2.08 21.81 -5.23
N ILE A 399 -2.53 22.05 -3.99
CA ILE A 399 -2.85 21.00 -3.03
C ILE A 399 -4.36 20.89 -2.96
N VAL A 400 -4.86 19.66 -3.05
CA VAL A 400 -6.27 19.35 -2.92
C VAL A 400 -6.51 18.39 -1.76
N SER A 401 -7.57 18.64 -0.99
CA SER A 401 -8.09 17.69 0.00
C SER A 401 -9.09 16.78 -0.69
N ILE A 402 -8.84 15.48 -0.62
CA ILE A 402 -9.64 14.48 -1.31
C ILE A 402 -10.96 14.25 -0.56
N VAL A 403 -12.05 14.15 -1.33
CA VAL A 403 -13.39 13.90 -0.80
C VAL A 403 -13.53 12.50 -0.23
N SER A 404 -14.48 12.33 0.69
CA SER A 404 -14.67 11.09 1.46
C SER A 404 -14.92 9.85 0.61
N GLY A 405 -15.65 9.97 -0.50
CA GLY A 405 -15.98 8.85 -1.40
C GLY A 405 -14.80 8.39 -2.28
N ALA A 406 -13.73 9.20 -2.40
CA ALA A 406 -12.52 8.86 -3.17
C ALA A 406 -11.33 8.44 -2.28
N LEU A 407 -11.52 8.35 -0.95
CA LEU A 407 -10.51 7.85 -0.03
C LEU A 407 -10.48 6.32 -0.07
N ASN A 408 -9.28 5.73 -0.09
CA ASN A 408 -9.13 4.31 0.20
C ASN A 408 -9.50 3.99 1.67
N ASN A 409 -9.77 2.73 1.98
CA ASN A 409 -10.24 2.34 3.31
C ASN A 409 -9.27 2.71 4.43
N ALA A 410 -7.97 2.68 4.19
CA ALA A 410 -6.97 2.97 5.22
C ALA A 410 -6.90 4.47 5.59
N ALA A 411 -7.13 5.37 4.63
CA ALA A 411 -6.95 6.80 4.85
C ALA A 411 -8.09 7.42 5.66
N SER A 412 -7.77 8.09 6.76
CA SER A 412 -8.69 8.97 7.50
C SER A 412 -8.82 10.33 6.83
N ILE A 413 -7.72 10.84 6.26
CA ILE A 413 -7.63 12.07 5.46
C ILE A 413 -6.49 11.92 4.46
N LYS A 414 -6.65 12.51 3.27
CA LYS A 414 -5.66 12.51 2.20
C LYS A 414 -5.55 13.87 1.54
N TYR A 415 -4.32 14.32 1.32
CA TYR A 415 -3.99 15.47 0.48
C TYR A 415 -3.21 15.01 -0.73
N ASP A 416 -3.58 15.50 -1.91
CA ASP A 416 -2.79 15.30 -3.13
C ASP A 416 -2.16 16.63 -3.55
N LEU A 417 -0.87 16.60 -3.94
CA LEU A 417 -0.21 17.70 -4.62
C LEU A 417 -0.26 17.41 -6.11
N GLU A 418 -0.92 18.28 -6.85
CA GLU A 418 -1.05 18.18 -8.29
C GLU A 418 -0.17 19.21 -8.98
N GLY A 419 0.80 18.74 -9.79
CA GLY A 419 1.66 19.60 -10.60
C GLY A 419 0.97 20.07 -11.87
N PHE A 420 1.30 21.27 -12.30
CA PHE A 420 0.77 21.84 -13.54
C PHE A 420 1.54 21.38 -14.77
N PHE A 421 0.82 20.87 -15.77
CA PHE A 421 1.34 20.45 -17.06
C PHE A 421 1.03 21.51 -18.13
N PRO A 422 1.99 22.31 -18.53
CA PRO A 422 1.80 23.50 -19.37
C PRO A 422 1.17 23.22 -20.74
N THR A 423 1.54 22.10 -21.37
CA THR A 423 1.12 21.79 -22.75
C THR A 423 -0.31 21.26 -22.82
N SER A 424 -0.77 20.56 -21.78
CA SER A 424 -2.15 20.09 -21.66
C SER A 424 -3.06 21.05 -20.91
N ASN A 425 -2.50 22.11 -20.29
CA ASN A 425 -3.21 23.06 -19.42
C ASN A 425 -4.01 22.34 -18.33
N GLN A 426 -3.38 21.38 -17.66
CA GLN A 426 -4.02 20.54 -16.64
C GLN A 426 -3.12 20.33 -15.45
N TYR A 427 -3.74 20.24 -14.27
CA TYR A 427 -3.12 19.72 -13.07
C TYR A 427 -3.21 18.20 -13.05
N ARG A 428 -2.14 17.52 -12.59
CA ARG A 428 -2.11 16.07 -12.43
C ARG A 428 -1.43 15.72 -11.12
N GLU A 429 -1.98 14.73 -10.43
CA GLU A 429 -1.43 14.20 -9.19
C GLU A 429 0.03 13.78 -9.35
N LEU A 430 0.91 14.36 -8.54
CA LEU A 430 2.32 13.98 -8.40
C LEU A 430 2.62 13.37 -7.03
N VAL A 431 1.87 13.75 -6.02
CA VAL A 431 1.98 13.30 -4.63
C VAL A 431 0.60 12.94 -4.10
N SER A 432 0.54 11.86 -3.36
CA SER A 432 -0.58 11.53 -2.48
C SER A 432 -0.03 11.35 -1.06
N CYS A 433 -0.62 12.02 -0.07
CA CYS A 433 -0.19 12.02 1.31
C CYS A 433 -1.36 11.72 2.24
N SER A 434 -1.30 10.59 2.97
CA SER A 434 -2.39 10.05 3.77
C SER A 434 -2.02 9.92 5.25
N ASN A 435 -2.97 10.23 6.12
CA ASN A 435 -2.95 9.80 7.51
C ASN A 435 -3.88 8.60 7.66
N CYS A 436 -3.29 7.43 7.92
CA CYS A 436 -4.03 6.17 8.09
C CYS A 436 -4.35 5.85 9.54
N THR A 437 -4.02 6.72 10.46
CA THR A 437 -4.19 6.53 11.91
C THR A 437 -3.73 5.12 12.35
N ASP A 438 -4.49 4.41 13.15
CA ASP A 438 -4.16 3.06 13.63
C ASP A 438 -4.72 1.91 12.74
N TYR A 439 -5.34 2.23 11.60
CA TYR A 439 -6.02 1.25 10.76
C TYR A 439 -5.13 0.07 10.35
N GLN A 440 -3.93 0.34 9.86
CA GLN A 440 -2.97 -0.68 9.46
C GLN A 440 -2.21 -1.27 10.65
N SER A 441 -1.88 -0.45 11.67
CA SER A 441 -1.11 -0.90 12.83
C SER A 441 -1.87 -1.87 13.73
N ILE A 442 -3.21 -1.83 13.74
CA ILE A 442 -4.05 -2.83 14.40
C ILE A 442 -3.85 -4.20 13.74
N ASN A 443 -3.92 -4.30 12.42
CA ASN A 443 -3.77 -5.55 11.69
C ASN A 443 -2.34 -6.11 11.82
N LEU A 444 -1.34 -5.23 11.77
CA LEU A 444 0.08 -5.58 11.87
C LEU A 444 0.58 -5.70 13.32
N ASN A 445 -0.29 -5.46 14.30
CA ASN A 445 0.03 -5.51 15.73
C ASN A 445 1.23 -4.64 16.11
N ILE A 446 1.34 -3.44 15.51
CA ILE A 446 2.40 -2.47 15.82
C ILE A 446 1.91 -1.57 16.96
N ARG A 447 2.61 -1.61 18.08
CA ARG A 447 2.20 -0.90 19.30
C ARG A 447 3.31 0.01 19.80
N TYR A 448 2.94 0.90 20.72
CA TYR A 448 3.93 1.62 21.51
C TYR A 448 3.70 1.39 23.00
N SER A 449 4.78 1.51 23.77
CA SER A 449 4.74 1.48 25.23
C SER A 449 5.21 2.83 25.75
N ASP A 450 4.49 3.34 26.75
CA ASP A 450 4.91 4.54 27.47
C ASP A 450 5.09 4.21 28.95
N SER A 451 6.33 4.22 29.40
CA SER A 451 6.67 3.98 30.81
C SER A 451 6.37 5.19 31.72
N SER A 452 6.08 6.36 31.13
CA SER A 452 5.83 7.61 31.87
C SER A 452 4.34 7.83 32.16
N ILE A 453 3.44 7.16 31.45
CA ILE A 453 1.98 7.33 31.62
C ILE A 453 1.50 6.43 32.77
N LYS A 454 1.37 7.00 33.97
CA LYS A 454 0.49 6.44 34.99
C LYS A 454 -0.95 6.72 34.54
N ILE A 455 -1.81 5.69 34.57
CA ILE A 455 -3.23 5.71 34.11
C ILE A 455 -4.03 6.94 34.63
N ASN A 456 -3.57 7.60 35.67
CA ASN A 456 -4.23 8.76 36.29
C ASN A 456 -3.92 10.12 35.65
N ASP A 457 -2.97 10.21 34.72
CA ASP A 457 -2.54 11.49 34.11
C ASP A 457 -3.18 11.78 32.75
N LEU A 458 -3.80 10.79 32.11
CA LEU A 458 -4.51 10.95 30.82
C LEU A 458 -5.70 11.92 30.91
N ASN A 459 -6.24 12.15 32.10
CA ASN A 459 -7.41 13.02 32.31
C ASN A 459 -7.06 14.46 32.69
N LYS A 460 -5.80 14.87 32.74
CA LYS A 460 -5.42 16.18 33.33
C LYS A 460 -4.70 17.20 32.44
N ASN A 461 -4.20 16.83 31.24
CA ASN A 461 -3.39 17.78 30.45
C ASN A 461 -3.75 17.81 28.96
N THR A 462 -4.98 18.13 28.62
CA THR A 462 -5.35 18.53 27.26
C THR A 462 -5.82 19.98 27.24
N ASN A 463 -4.87 20.91 27.23
CA ASN A 463 -5.08 22.23 26.63
C ASN A 463 -4.91 22.08 25.10
N LEU A 464 -5.85 21.42 24.44
CA LEU A 464 -5.92 21.30 23.01
C LEU A 464 -7.08 22.13 22.52
N ASN A 465 -6.77 23.15 21.71
CA ASN A 465 -7.76 23.99 21.02
C ASN A 465 -8.51 23.26 19.88
N ASP A 466 -8.38 21.92 19.77
CA ASP A 466 -9.09 21.07 18.82
C ASP A 466 -9.95 20.05 19.60
N GLU A 467 -11.17 20.45 19.95
CA GLU A 467 -12.13 19.63 20.72
C GLU A 467 -12.45 18.26 20.09
N MET A 468 -12.17 18.07 18.82
CA MET A 468 -12.56 16.84 18.09
C MET A 468 -11.44 15.81 17.92
N ASP A 469 -10.18 16.21 17.95
CA ASP A 469 -9.07 15.25 18.04
C ASP A 469 -9.08 14.57 19.40
N SER A 470 -9.54 15.28 20.47
CA SER A 470 -9.68 14.73 21.81
C SER A 470 -10.76 13.65 21.92
N GLU A 471 -11.86 13.73 21.16
CA GLU A 471 -12.94 12.73 21.18
C GLU A 471 -12.50 11.42 20.51
N TYR A 472 -11.73 11.49 19.43
CA TYR A 472 -11.17 10.30 18.76
C TYR A 472 -10.11 9.63 19.64
N GLU A 473 -9.21 10.40 20.23
CA GLU A 473 -8.21 9.91 21.17
C GLU A 473 -8.84 9.31 22.42
N HIS A 474 -9.86 9.96 22.97
CA HIS A 474 -10.61 9.47 24.12
C HIS A 474 -11.37 8.17 23.80
N PHE A 475 -11.88 8.04 22.58
CA PHE A 475 -12.54 6.83 22.10
C PHE A 475 -11.55 5.64 22.00
N LEU A 476 -10.31 5.87 21.54
CA LEU A 476 -9.29 4.82 21.43
C LEU A 476 -8.61 4.48 22.76
N THR A 477 -8.40 5.43 23.65
CA THR A 477 -7.70 5.22 24.94
C THR A 477 -8.49 4.39 25.94
N ASN A 478 -9.82 4.39 25.88
CA ASN A 478 -10.67 3.61 26.78
C ASN A 478 -10.60 2.09 26.60
N PHE A 479 -9.90 1.59 25.55
CA PHE A 479 -9.86 0.15 25.21
C PHE A 479 -8.66 -0.61 25.74
N ASN A 480 -7.72 0.02 26.45
CA ASN A 480 -6.43 -0.59 26.72
C ASN A 480 -6.21 -0.94 28.20
N THR A 481 -6.15 -2.24 28.49
CA THR A 481 -5.88 -2.79 29.82
C THR A 481 -4.38 -3.03 30.10
N GLU A 482 -3.48 -2.87 29.08
CA GLU A 482 -2.08 -3.30 29.17
C GLU A 482 -1.04 -2.17 28.94
N ASN A 483 -1.41 -0.90 28.94
CA ASN A 483 -0.52 0.23 28.61
C ASN A 483 0.23 0.09 27.25
N LYS A 484 -0.35 -0.63 26.29
CA LYS A 484 0.17 -0.81 24.94
C LYS A 484 -0.86 -0.33 23.95
N TYR A 485 -0.56 0.77 23.27
CA TYR A 485 -1.44 1.42 22.33
C TYR A 485 -0.93 1.23 20.90
N HIS A 486 -1.82 1.25 19.91
CA HIS A 486 -1.41 1.20 18.51
C HIS A 486 -0.84 2.55 18.08
N VAL A 487 0.22 2.50 17.27
CA VAL A 487 0.81 3.68 16.63
C VAL A 487 -0.06 4.14 15.46
N HIS A 488 0.07 5.41 15.08
CA HIS A 488 -0.47 5.92 13.83
C HIS A 488 0.55 5.77 12.70
N LEU A 489 0.08 5.33 11.53
CA LEU A 489 0.88 5.18 10.32
C LEU A 489 0.48 6.25 9.30
N LEU A 490 1.48 6.87 8.69
CA LEU A 490 1.29 7.91 7.69
C LEU A 490 2.20 7.62 6.50
N ASN A 491 1.68 7.79 5.31
CA ASN A 491 2.43 7.62 4.07
C ASN A 491 2.29 8.85 3.18
N GLY A 492 3.29 9.10 2.35
CA GLY A 492 3.25 10.19 1.40
C GLY A 492 4.29 10.03 0.30
N THR A 493 3.86 10.05 -0.94
CA THR A 493 4.78 10.07 -2.07
C THR A 493 5.64 11.33 -2.00
N MET A 494 6.97 11.18 -2.05
CA MET A 494 7.86 12.30 -2.29
C MET A 494 7.94 12.59 -3.78
N VAL A 495 8.22 11.57 -4.58
CA VAL A 495 8.25 11.64 -6.04
C VAL A 495 8.02 10.28 -6.69
N ALA A 496 7.09 10.21 -7.65
CA ALA A 496 7.01 9.14 -8.65
C ALA A 496 7.77 9.60 -9.89
N ALA A 497 8.98 9.06 -10.08
CA ALA A 497 9.98 9.68 -10.96
C ALA A 497 9.53 9.80 -12.41
N GLN A 498 8.83 8.79 -12.98
CA GLN A 498 8.38 8.82 -14.37
C GLN A 498 7.33 9.89 -14.59
N ARG A 499 6.34 9.98 -13.70
CA ARG A 499 5.28 10.99 -13.78
C ARG A 499 5.84 12.40 -13.57
N PHE A 500 6.72 12.55 -12.60
CA PHE A 500 7.37 13.83 -12.34
C PHE A 500 8.31 14.24 -13.48
N LEU A 501 9.04 13.30 -14.11
CA LEU A 501 9.86 13.57 -15.29
C LEU A 501 9.03 14.15 -16.43
N CYS A 502 7.81 13.63 -16.65
CA CYS A 502 6.89 14.20 -17.64
C CYS A 502 6.55 15.67 -17.33
N CYS A 503 6.20 15.96 -16.08
CA CYS A 503 5.89 17.31 -15.61
C CYS A 503 7.09 18.25 -15.77
N LEU A 504 8.28 17.80 -15.36
CA LEU A 504 9.53 18.56 -15.44
C LEU A 504 9.86 18.91 -16.89
N LEU A 505 9.83 17.95 -17.81
CA LEU A 505 10.13 18.18 -19.22
C LEU A 505 9.21 19.23 -19.83
N GLU A 506 7.90 19.20 -19.54
CA GLU A 506 6.95 20.19 -20.06
C GLU A 506 7.18 21.58 -19.48
N ASN A 507 7.57 21.70 -18.20
CA ASN A 507 7.84 23.00 -17.56
C ASN A 507 9.20 23.61 -17.94
N TYR A 508 10.18 22.79 -18.33
CA TYR A 508 11.55 23.22 -18.56
C TYR A 508 11.99 23.23 -20.04
N GLN A 509 11.06 23.00 -20.98
CA GLN A 509 11.33 23.16 -22.41
C GLN A 509 11.41 24.62 -22.81
N ASN A 510 12.31 24.95 -23.76
CA ASN A 510 12.46 26.29 -24.33
C ASN A 510 12.31 26.36 -25.86
N GLY A 511 11.87 25.26 -26.49
CA GLY A 511 11.73 25.15 -27.96
C GLY A 511 12.96 24.62 -28.67
N GLU A 512 14.13 24.59 -28.07
CA GLU A 512 15.40 24.06 -28.58
C GLU A 512 15.90 22.84 -27.79
N GLY A 513 15.38 22.67 -26.58
CA GLY A 513 15.78 21.60 -25.67
C GLY A 513 15.12 21.75 -24.30
N ILE A 514 15.77 21.12 -23.32
CA ILE A 514 15.35 21.11 -21.91
C ILE A 514 16.41 21.80 -21.06
N VAL A 515 16.01 22.84 -20.35
CA VAL A 515 16.84 23.46 -19.32
C VAL A 515 16.86 22.54 -18.09
N VAL A 516 18.03 22.12 -17.63
CA VAL A 516 18.13 21.29 -16.44
C VAL A 516 17.99 22.16 -15.20
N PRO A 517 17.02 21.87 -14.31
CA PRO A 517 16.87 22.57 -13.05
C PRO A 517 18.18 22.60 -12.25
N GLU A 518 18.53 23.74 -11.69
CA GLU A 518 19.79 23.94 -10.97
C GLU A 518 20.04 22.86 -9.89
N LYS A 519 19.00 22.49 -9.14
CA LYS A 519 19.08 21.49 -8.08
C LYS A 519 19.39 20.07 -8.59
N LEU A 520 19.14 19.79 -9.87
CA LEU A 520 19.40 18.47 -10.47
C LEU A 520 20.78 18.40 -11.15
N ARG A 521 21.40 19.53 -11.50
CA ARG A 521 22.69 19.58 -12.23
C ARG A 521 23.81 18.78 -11.54
N PRO A 522 23.98 18.82 -10.19
CA PRO A 522 25.03 18.05 -9.51
C PRO A 522 24.91 16.53 -9.74
N TYR A 523 23.70 16.04 -10.00
CA TYR A 523 23.42 14.61 -10.28
C TYR A 523 23.49 14.26 -11.77
N MET A 524 23.77 15.26 -12.62
CA MET A 524 23.85 15.15 -14.09
C MET A 524 25.20 15.63 -14.65
N ASN A 525 26.28 15.42 -13.93
CA ASN A 525 27.62 15.89 -14.30
C ASN A 525 27.66 17.40 -14.61
N ASN A 526 26.88 18.20 -13.86
CA ASN A 526 26.70 19.64 -14.03
C ASN A 526 26.14 20.07 -15.39
N MET A 527 25.47 19.18 -16.10
CA MET A 527 24.76 19.51 -17.34
C MET A 527 23.64 20.52 -17.04
N ASP A 528 23.61 21.64 -17.75
CA ASP A 528 22.62 22.71 -17.57
C ASP A 528 21.56 22.74 -18.67
N PHE A 529 21.84 22.12 -19.83
CA PHE A 529 20.94 22.06 -20.97
C PHE A 529 21.05 20.75 -21.74
N ILE A 530 19.91 20.24 -22.22
CA ILE A 530 19.80 19.05 -23.05
C ILE A 530 19.19 19.48 -24.37
N PRO A 531 19.97 19.56 -25.49
CA PRO A 531 19.45 19.99 -26.79
C PRO A 531 18.53 18.92 -27.38
N PHE A 532 17.60 19.33 -28.26
CA PHE A 532 16.91 18.40 -29.12
C PHE A 532 17.88 17.76 -30.11
N MET A 533 17.72 16.48 -30.31
CA MET A 533 18.43 15.75 -31.37
C MET A 533 17.80 16.11 -32.74
N GLU A 534 18.62 16.22 -33.77
CA GLU A 534 18.17 16.46 -35.15
C GLU A 534 17.34 15.28 -35.71
#